data_714a01a71217a5a1aa0deab4cdebdbb1
#
_entry.id   714a01a71217a5a1aa0deab4cdebdbb1
#
_cell.length_a   1.000
_cell.length_b   1.000
_cell.length_c   1.000
_cell.angle_alpha   90.00
_cell.angle_beta   90.00
_cell.angle_gamma   90.00
#
_symmetry.space_group_name_H-M   'P 1'
#
loop_
_entity.id
_entity.type
_entity.pdbx_description
1 polymer ?
#
loop_
_entity_poly.entity_id
_entity_poly.type
_entity_poly.pdbx_seq_one_letter_code
_entity_poly.pdbx_strand_id
1 'polypeptide(L)'
;FTRIESSVAPRTLNRFQQANAVRVFAGVAPGVTKAEGLDVLEQAALASDPKVTLDYAGESRQIREEGAALTTTLGFAVILIYLVLAAQFQSFRDPLIVLLGSVPLAISGALIFTFVDWTTINIYSQVGLITLVGLIAKNGILIVEFANILQERGLEKLVALREASLTRLRPVLMTSFATIFGHLPLVFVSGPGA
;
A
#
# COMPACT_ATOMS: atom_id res chain seq x y z
N PHE A 1 58.61 13.86 -29.79
CA PHE A 1 58.36 14.57 -28.54
C PHE A 1 56.96 14.21 -28.07
N THR A 2 56.88 13.55 -26.95
CA THR A 2 55.59 13.13 -26.35
C THR A 2 55.26 14.08 -25.21
N ARG A 3 54.03 14.64 -25.18
CA ARG A 3 53.53 15.42 -24.08
C ARG A 3 52.68 14.52 -23.20
N ILE A 4 53.02 14.41 -21.93
CA ILE A 4 52.24 13.64 -20.95
C ILE A 4 51.32 14.60 -20.24
N GLU A 5 50.01 14.41 -20.41
CA GLU A 5 48.97 15.14 -19.70
C GLU A 5 48.35 14.22 -18.66
N SER A 6 48.31 14.68 -17.41
CA SER A 6 47.57 13.97 -16.36
C SER A 6 46.11 14.33 -16.44
N SER A 7 45.25 13.33 -16.68
CA SER A 7 43.80 13.48 -16.67
C SER A 7 43.17 12.53 -15.66
N VAL A 8 42.01 12.94 -15.11
CA VAL A 8 41.23 12.09 -14.22
C VAL A 8 40.39 11.15 -15.06
N ALA A 9 40.61 9.86 -14.91
CA ALA A 9 39.80 8.83 -15.57
C ALA A 9 38.98 8.06 -14.52
N PRO A 10 37.76 7.65 -14.83
CA PRO A 10 36.94 6.84 -13.92
C PRO A 10 37.62 5.48 -13.70
N ARG A 11 37.66 5.04 -12.45
CA ARG A 11 38.28 3.73 -12.06
C ARG A 11 37.57 2.53 -12.69
N THR A 12 36.27 2.64 -12.94
CA THR A 12 35.44 1.57 -13.48
C THR A 12 34.53 2.16 -14.55
N LEU A 13 34.53 1.54 -15.72
CA LEU A 13 33.56 1.83 -16.77
C LEU A 13 32.40 0.86 -16.61
N ASN A 14 31.34 1.34 -16.02
CA ASN A 14 30.10 0.57 -15.90
C ASN A 14 29.35 0.60 -17.23
N ARG A 15 28.82 -0.54 -17.62
CA ARG A 15 27.94 -0.67 -18.79
C ARG A 15 26.59 -1.19 -18.35
N PHE A 16 25.54 -0.62 -18.87
CA PHE A 16 24.19 -1.06 -18.69
C PHE A 16 23.47 -1.02 -20.04
N GLN A 17 22.80 -2.10 -20.42
CA GLN A 17 22.12 -2.25 -21.72
C GLN A 17 23.01 -1.86 -22.92
N GLN A 18 24.27 -2.31 -22.90
CA GLN A 18 25.29 -2.06 -23.93
C GLN A 18 25.77 -0.60 -24.07
N ALA A 19 25.24 0.33 -23.26
CA ALA A 19 25.70 1.72 -23.18
C ALA A 19 26.61 1.95 -21.97
N ASN A 20 27.46 2.97 -22.05
CA ASN A 20 28.21 3.39 -20.87
C ASN A 20 27.26 4.02 -19.86
N ALA A 21 27.34 3.59 -18.61
CA ALA A 21 26.44 4.04 -17.56
C ALA A 21 27.20 4.58 -16.34
N VAL A 22 26.65 5.58 -15.73
CA VAL A 22 27.10 6.09 -14.42
C VAL A 22 26.01 5.80 -13.41
N ARG A 23 26.36 5.20 -12.30
CA ARG A 23 25.44 4.93 -11.21
C ARG A 23 25.56 6.04 -10.16
N VAL A 24 24.47 6.72 -9.94
CA VAL A 24 24.36 7.77 -8.91
C VAL A 24 23.63 7.18 -7.70
N PHE A 25 24.24 7.31 -6.52
CA PHE A 25 23.64 6.99 -5.24
C PHE A 25 23.40 8.28 -4.48
N ALA A 26 22.19 8.49 -4.00
CA ALA A 26 21.85 9.66 -3.21
C ALA A 26 20.99 9.27 -2.01
N GLY A 27 21.18 9.97 -0.90
CA GLY A 27 20.29 9.95 0.24
C GLY A 27 19.38 11.18 0.22
N VAL A 28 18.17 11.04 0.76
CA VAL A 28 17.21 12.14 0.84
C VAL A 28 17.40 12.87 2.16
N ALA A 29 17.31 14.21 2.14
CA ALA A 29 17.36 15.03 3.36
C ALA A 29 16.10 14.79 4.24
N PRO A 30 16.20 14.98 5.57
CA PRO A 30 15.04 14.89 6.45
C PRO A 30 13.92 15.83 6.00
N GLY A 31 12.71 15.31 5.89
CA GLY A 31 11.52 16.07 5.47
C GLY A 31 11.25 16.13 3.95
N VAL A 32 12.12 15.53 3.13
CA VAL A 32 11.89 15.41 1.68
C VAL A 32 11.52 13.96 1.34
N THR A 33 10.52 13.78 0.50
CA THR A 33 10.14 12.44 0.05
C THR A 33 11.13 11.87 -0.96
N LYS A 34 11.27 10.55 -1.01
CA LYS A 34 12.16 9.89 -1.99
C LYS A 34 11.73 10.18 -3.44
N ALA A 35 10.43 10.36 -3.67
CA ALA A 35 9.90 10.70 -4.98
C ALA A 35 10.36 12.10 -5.43
N GLU A 36 10.26 13.10 -4.55
CA GLU A 36 10.75 14.46 -4.82
C GLU A 36 12.27 14.50 -5.06
N GLY A 37 13.02 13.71 -4.27
CA GLY A 37 14.46 13.57 -4.48
C GLY A 37 14.81 12.99 -5.85
N LEU A 38 14.03 12.02 -6.34
CA LEU A 38 14.18 11.47 -7.69
C LEU A 38 13.84 12.50 -8.76
N ASP A 39 12.78 13.29 -8.59
CA ASP A 39 12.41 14.36 -9.54
C ASP A 39 13.52 15.39 -9.71
N VAL A 40 14.16 15.79 -8.61
CA VAL A 40 15.30 16.72 -8.65
C VAL A 40 16.50 16.10 -9.39
N LEU A 41 16.81 14.83 -9.14
CA LEU A 41 17.90 14.14 -9.84
C LEU A 41 17.63 13.97 -11.33
N GLU A 42 16.40 13.67 -11.73
CA GLU A 42 15.99 13.58 -13.13
C GLU A 42 16.14 14.91 -13.84
N GLN A 43 15.64 15.98 -13.24
CA GLN A 43 15.75 17.33 -13.78
C GLN A 43 17.21 17.75 -13.93
N ALA A 44 18.06 17.47 -12.93
CA ALA A 44 19.47 17.78 -12.98
C ALA A 44 20.20 16.98 -14.08
N ALA A 45 19.88 15.69 -14.25
CA ALA A 45 20.46 14.85 -15.28
C ALA A 45 20.08 15.32 -16.69
N LEU A 46 18.79 15.61 -16.92
CA LEU A 46 18.29 16.12 -18.20
C LEU A 46 18.82 17.52 -18.53
N ALA A 47 19.04 18.34 -17.51
CA ALA A 47 19.66 19.67 -17.68
C ALA A 47 21.14 19.58 -18.08
N SER A 48 21.83 18.53 -17.62
CA SER A 48 23.25 18.30 -17.95
C SER A 48 23.45 17.78 -19.38
N ASP A 49 22.64 16.84 -19.82
CA ASP A 49 22.63 16.33 -21.19
C ASP A 49 21.22 15.80 -21.56
N PRO A 50 20.51 16.46 -22.50
CA PRO A 50 19.17 16.02 -22.92
C PRO A 50 19.12 14.63 -23.57
N LYS A 51 20.27 14.04 -23.94
CA LYS A 51 20.38 12.71 -24.57
C LYS A 51 20.59 11.59 -23.54
N VAL A 52 20.69 11.90 -22.26
CA VAL A 52 20.87 10.89 -21.22
C VAL A 52 19.60 10.05 -21.11
N THR A 53 19.77 8.73 -21.19
CA THR A 53 18.72 7.78 -20.86
C THR A 53 18.80 7.46 -19.37
N LEU A 54 17.72 7.72 -18.67
CA LEU A 54 17.62 7.44 -17.24
C LEU A 54 17.05 6.03 -17.03
N ASP A 55 17.64 5.29 -16.11
CA ASP A 55 17.13 4.01 -15.63
C ASP A 55 17.24 3.96 -14.11
N TYR A 56 16.34 3.22 -13.50
CA TYR A 56 16.23 3.16 -12.05
C TYR A 56 16.60 1.78 -11.53
N ALA A 57 17.18 1.71 -10.35
CA ALA A 57 17.55 0.46 -9.70
C ALA A 57 17.08 0.45 -8.24
N GLY A 58 16.78 -0.75 -7.73
CA GLY A 58 16.34 -0.93 -6.35
C GLY A 58 15.02 -0.21 -6.04
N GLU A 59 14.96 0.48 -4.92
CA GLU A 59 13.76 1.17 -4.43
C GLU A 59 13.27 2.30 -5.36
N SER A 60 14.21 2.98 -6.05
CA SER A 60 13.87 4.04 -7.01
C SER A 60 13.05 3.50 -8.18
N ARG A 61 13.35 2.29 -8.64
CA ARG A 61 12.59 1.61 -9.68
C ARG A 61 11.16 1.31 -9.22
N GLN A 62 11.03 0.82 -8.01
CA GLN A 62 9.72 0.54 -7.42
C GLN A 62 8.86 1.80 -7.34
N ILE A 63 9.43 2.93 -6.91
CA ILE A 63 8.70 4.20 -6.81
C ILE A 63 8.23 4.67 -8.18
N ARG A 64 9.05 4.55 -9.23
CA ARG A 64 8.71 5.05 -10.58
C ARG A 64 7.81 4.10 -11.37
N GLU A 65 8.12 2.81 -11.39
CA GLU A 65 7.40 1.83 -12.22
C GLU A 65 6.14 1.30 -11.51
N GLU A 66 6.21 1.10 -10.20
CA GLU A 66 5.14 0.43 -9.46
C GLU A 66 4.21 1.41 -8.72
N GLY A 67 4.67 2.63 -8.40
CA GLY A 67 3.87 3.58 -7.63
C GLY A 67 2.55 3.97 -8.30
N ALA A 68 2.57 4.23 -9.61
CA ALA A 68 1.35 4.53 -10.38
C ALA A 68 0.48 3.27 -10.60
N ALA A 69 1.11 2.11 -10.82
CA ALA A 69 0.42 0.84 -11.00
C ALA A 69 -0.31 0.41 -9.71
N LEU A 70 0.27 0.67 -8.53
CA LEU A 70 -0.34 0.33 -7.24
C LEU A 70 -1.62 1.13 -6.97
N THR A 71 -1.67 2.41 -7.32
CA THR A 71 -2.89 3.22 -7.16
C THR A 71 -4.02 2.66 -8.03
N THR A 72 -3.71 2.30 -9.27
CA THR A 72 -4.67 1.67 -10.18
C THR A 72 -5.11 0.30 -9.65
N THR A 73 -4.17 -0.51 -9.17
CA THR A 73 -4.44 -1.82 -8.57
C THR A 73 -5.32 -1.70 -7.33
N LEU A 74 -5.09 -0.69 -6.47
CA LEU A 74 -5.96 -0.42 -5.31
C LEU A 74 -7.40 -0.15 -5.74
N GLY A 75 -7.59 0.68 -6.77
CA GLY A 75 -8.92 0.95 -7.33
C GLY A 75 -9.60 -0.32 -7.84
N PHE A 76 -8.90 -1.13 -8.63
CA PHE A 76 -9.42 -2.41 -9.09
C PHE A 76 -9.70 -3.39 -7.94
N ALA A 77 -8.84 -3.45 -6.93
CA ALA A 77 -9.05 -4.31 -5.77
C ALA A 77 -10.34 -3.94 -5.02
N VAL A 78 -10.61 -2.66 -4.79
CA VAL A 78 -11.84 -2.20 -4.14
C VAL A 78 -13.07 -2.56 -4.98
N ILE A 79 -13.02 -2.36 -6.31
CA ILE A 79 -14.10 -2.74 -7.22
C ILE A 79 -14.34 -4.25 -7.19
N LEU A 80 -13.29 -5.05 -7.24
CA LEU A 80 -13.37 -6.50 -7.22
C LEU A 80 -13.94 -7.00 -5.89
N ILE A 81 -13.47 -6.45 -4.76
CA ILE A 81 -14.04 -6.74 -3.44
C ILE A 81 -15.53 -6.41 -3.43
N TYR A 82 -15.93 -5.23 -3.93
CA TYR A 82 -17.33 -4.84 -4.00
C TYR A 82 -18.17 -5.81 -4.84
N LEU A 83 -17.67 -6.22 -6.01
CA LEU A 83 -18.39 -7.16 -6.88
C LEU A 83 -18.54 -8.56 -6.24
N VAL A 84 -17.49 -9.05 -5.60
CA VAL A 84 -17.54 -10.34 -4.87
C VAL A 84 -18.57 -10.25 -3.73
N LEU A 85 -18.58 -9.15 -2.99
CA LEU A 85 -19.54 -8.92 -1.92
C LEU A 85 -20.97 -8.80 -2.46
N ALA A 86 -21.16 -8.09 -3.58
CA ALA A 86 -22.47 -7.95 -4.22
C ALA A 86 -23.03 -9.31 -4.66
N ALA A 87 -22.16 -10.18 -5.18
CA ALA A 87 -22.52 -11.55 -5.52
C ALA A 87 -22.89 -12.38 -4.28
N GLN A 88 -22.15 -12.24 -3.19
CA GLN A 88 -22.38 -12.98 -1.95
C GLN A 88 -23.67 -12.55 -1.22
N PHE A 89 -23.92 -11.26 -1.16
CA PHE A 89 -25.15 -10.71 -0.54
C PHE A 89 -26.36 -10.74 -1.46
N GLN A 90 -26.20 -11.04 -2.75
CA GLN A 90 -27.24 -10.91 -3.77
C GLN A 90 -27.90 -9.51 -3.75
N SER A 91 -27.17 -8.51 -3.35
CA SER A 91 -27.59 -7.11 -3.17
C SER A 91 -26.43 -6.19 -3.54
N PHE A 92 -26.70 -5.10 -4.23
CA PHE A 92 -25.71 -4.06 -4.50
C PHE A 92 -25.63 -3.02 -3.36
N ARG A 93 -26.65 -2.96 -2.52
CA ARG A 93 -26.77 -1.95 -1.48
C ARG A 93 -25.99 -2.32 -0.22
N ASP A 94 -26.08 -3.58 0.22
CA ASP A 94 -25.47 -4.03 1.47
C ASP A 94 -23.94 -3.95 1.46
N PRO A 95 -23.23 -4.40 0.40
CA PRO A 95 -21.79 -4.23 0.30
C PRO A 95 -21.34 -2.78 0.34
N LEU A 96 -22.11 -1.89 -0.30
CA LEU A 96 -21.79 -0.47 -0.30
C LEU A 96 -21.82 0.12 1.11
N ILE A 97 -22.86 -0.23 1.89
CA ILE A 97 -23.01 0.22 3.28
C ILE A 97 -21.85 -0.31 4.14
N VAL A 98 -21.49 -1.58 3.98
CA VAL A 98 -20.37 -2.20 4.72
C VAL A 98 -19.04 -1.52 4.37
N LEU A 99 -18.74 -1.33 3.08
CA LEU A 99 -17.50 -0.71 2.65
C LEU A 99 -17.42 0.76 3.05
N LEU A 100 -18.48 1.54 2.84
CA LEU A 100 -18.50 2.96 3.22
C LEU A 100 -18.42 3.17 4.74
N GLY A 101 -18.94 2.23 5.53
CA GLY A 101 -18.86 2.31 6.98
C GLY A 101 -17.50 1.89 7.55
N SER A 102 -16.89 0.86 7.00
CA SER A 102 -15.68 0.23 7.57
C SER A 102 -14.36 0.69 6.96
N VAL A 103 -14.33 0.91 5.64
CA VAL A 103 -13.07 1.23 4.92
C VAL A 103 -12.50 2.60 5.31
N PRO A 104 -13.29 3.71 5.37
CA PRO A 104 -12.74 5.00 5.78
C PRO A 104 -12.17 4.99 7.21
N LEU A 105 -12.83 4.28 8.12
CA LEU A 105 -12.37 4.14 9.50
C LEU A 105 -11.05 3.36 9.57
N ALA A 106 -10.91 2.33 8.76
CA ALA A 106 -9.70 1.53 8.68
C ALA A 106 -8.52 2.30 8.10
N ILE A 107 -8.76 3.01 7.00
CA ILE A 107 -7.75 3.84 6.36
C ILE A 107 -7.32 4.96 7.31
N SER A 108 -8.25 5.64 7.98
CA SER A 108 -7.91 6.67 8.96
C SER A 108 -7.06 6.12 10.11
N GLY A 109 -7.39 4.93 10.62
CA GLY A 109 -6.59 4.25 11.65
C GLY A 109 -5.17 3.92 11.19
N ALA A 110 -5.00 3.46 9.95
CA ALA A 110 -3.69 3.18 9.40
C ALA A 110 -2.86 4.46 9.13
N LEU A 111 -3.50 5.51 8.65
CA LEU A 111 -2.84 6.78 8.34
C LEU A 111 -2.45 7.60 9.58
N ILE A 112 -3.01 7.32 10.76
CA ILE A 112 -2.60 7.96 12.01
C ILE A 112 -1.09 7.78 12.26
N PHE A 113 -0.56 6.58 12.03
CA PHE A 113 0.87 6.30 12.23
C PHE A 113 1.76 7.05 11.24
N THR A 114 1.28 7.30 10.03
CA THR A 114 1.97 8.13 9.04
C THR A 114 1.90 9.61 9.42
N PHE A 115 0.77 10.05 9.97
CA PHE A 115 0.59 11.44 10.42
C PHE A 115 1.48 11.79 11.63
N VAL A 116 1.78 10.80 12.48
CA VAL A 116 2.68 10.96 13.66
C VAL A 116 4.17 10.80 13.26
N ASP A 117 4.49 10.72 11.97
CA ASP A 117 5.84 10.52 11.43
C ASP A 117 6.56 9.24 11.91
N TRP A 118 5.79 8.25 12.34
CA TRP A 118 6.36 6.94 12.72
C TRP A 118 6.64 6.05 11.52
N THR A 119 5.95 6.27 10.42
CA THR A 119 6.12 5.50 9.19
C THR A 119 5.95 6.38 7.97
N THR A 120 6.56 5.99 6.87
CA THR A 120 6.44 6.67 5.59
C THR A 120 5.52 5.89 4.66
N ILE A 121 4.81 6.60 3.78
CA ILE A 121 4.03 5.95 2.72
C ILE A 121 4.99 5.40 1.68
N ASN A 122 5.08 4.08 1.64
CA ASN A 122 5.88 3.33 0.68
C ASN A 122 5.02 2.21 0.06
N ILE A 123 5.61 1.43 -0.84
CA ILE A 123 4.91 0.31 -1.50
C ILE A 123 4.38 -0.70 -0.49
N TYR A 124 5.13 -0.99 0.57
CA TYR A 124 4.72 -1.93 1.61
C TYR A 124 3.50 -1.41 2.39
N SER A 125 3.46 -0.10 2.69
CA SER A 125 2.30 0.54 3.31
C SER A 125 1.06 0.47 2.41
N GLN A 126 1.22 0.64 1.10
CA GLN A 126 0.12 0.55 0.13
C GLN A 126 -0.43 -0.88 0.03
N VAL A 127 0.44 -1.89 -0.04
CA VAL A 127 0.03 -3.31 -0.01
C VAL A 127 -0.65 -3.64 1.32
N GLY A 128 -0.14 -3.10 2.44
CA GLY A 128 -0.78 -3.20 3.75
C GLY A 128 -2.18 -2.62 3.79
N LEU A 129 -2.40 -1.45 3.17
CA LEU A 129 -3.72 -0.83 3.05
C LEU A 129 -4.71 -1.68 2.24
N ILE A 130 -4.27 -2.27 1.13
CA ILE A 130 -5.11 -3.18 0.32
C ILE A 130 -5.53 -4.40 1.16
N THR A 131 -4.58 -4.99 1.86
CA THR A 131 -4.83 -6.14 2.74
C THR A 131 -5.77 -5.78 3.88
N LEU A 132 -5.62 -4.59 4.48
CA LEU A 132 -6.45 -4.08 5.56
C LEU A 132 -7.91 -3.92 5.12
N VAL A 133 -8.16 -3.37 3.92
CA VAL A 133 -9.51 -3.22 3.36
C VAL A 133 -10.18 -4.59 3.22
N GLY A 134 -9.48 -5.58 2.68
CA GLY A 134 -9.99 -6.95 2.54
C GLY A 134 -10.31 -7.62 3.88
N LEU A 135 -9.45 -7.41 4.88
CA LEU A 135 -9.61 -7.99 6.21
C LEU A 135 -10.82 -7.43 6.97
N ILE A 136 -11.00 -6.09 6.88
CA ILE A 136 -12.10 -5.40 7.56
C ILE A 136 -13.43 -5.70 6.91
N ALA A 137 -13.47 -5.73 5.58
CA ALA A 137 -14.66 -6.11 4.84
C ALA A 137 -15.21 -7.46 5.32
N LYS A 138 -14.34 -8.46 5.53
CA LYS A 138 -14.71 -9.78 6.03
C LYS A 138 -15.47 -9.74 7.37
N ASN A 139 -15.02 -8.91 8.31
CA ASN A 139 -15.68 -8.82 9.63
C ASN A 139 -17.04 -8.17 9.54
N GLY A 140 -17.19 -7.13 8.73
CA GLY A 140 -18.50 -6.48 8.47
C GLY A 140 -19.51 -7.42 7.81
N ILE A 141 -19.03 -8.20 6.83
CA ILE A 141 -19.84 -9.19 6.10
C ILE A 141 -20.48 -10.19 7.06
N LEU A 142 -19.68 -10.81 7.93
CA LEU A 142 -20.16 -11.86 8.84
C LEU A 142 -21.29 -11.39 9.77
N ILE A 143 -21.28 -10.12 10.15
CA ILE A 143 -22.34 -9.54 11.01
C ILE A 143 -23.59 -9.22 10.19
N VAL A 144 -23.42 -8.58 9.03
CA VAL A 144 -24.56 -8.18 8.18
C VAL A 144 -25.28 -9.38 7.60
N GLU A 145 -24.54 -10.37 7.08
CA GLU A 145 -25.10 -11.62 6.56
C GLU A 145 -25.95 -12.35 7.62
N PHE A 146 -25.42 -12.47 8.84
CA PHE A 146 -26.16 -13.12 9.91
C PHE A 146 -27.38 -12.29 10.36
N ALA A 147 -27.29 -10.97 10.35
CA ALA A 147 -28.43 -10.11 10.62
C ALA A 147 -29.54 -10.25 9.56
N ASN A 148 -29.17 -10.39 8.28
CA ASN A 148 -30.13 -10.63 7.20
C ASN A 148 -30.83 -11.97 7.36
N ILE A 149 -30.10 -13.03 7.70
CA ILE A 149 -30.70 -14.37 7.98
C ILE A 149 -31.69 -14.29 9.15
N LEU A 150 -31.38 -13.51 10.20
CA LEU A 150 -32.28 -13.35 11.35
C LEU A 150 -33.53 -12.57 10.97
N GLN A 151 -33.42 -11.56 10.09
CA GLN A 151 -34.58 -10.81 9.56
C GLN A 151 -35.46 -11.70 8.68
N GLU A 152 -34.90 -12.56 7.85
CA GLU A 152 -35.68 -13.55 7.07
C GLU A 152 -36.45 -14.53 7.96
N ARG A 153 -35.96 -14.80 9.18
CA ARG A 153 -36.65 -15.59 10.19
C ARG A 153 -37.75 -14.84 10.93
N GLY A 154 -37.97 -13.57 10.56
CA GLY A 154 -39.07 -12.76 11.12
C GLY A 154 -38.68 -11.90 12.32
N LEU A 155 -37.41 -11.77 12.68
CA LEU A 155 -37.00 -10.84 13.73
C LEU A 155 -37.02 -9.39 13.23
N GLU A 156 -37.39 -8.48 14.12
CA GLU A 156 -37.32 -7.05 13.84
C GLU A 156 -35.85 -6.63 13.59
N LYS A 157 -35.65 -5.68 12.67
CA LYS A 157 -34.33 -5.25 12.18
C LYS A 157 -33.35 -4.90 13.29
N LEU A 158 -33.75 -4.16 14.31
CA LEU A 158 -32.89 -3.76 15.43
C LEU A 158 -32.55 -4.95 16.33
N VAL A 159 -33.49 -5.83 16.57
CA VAL A 159 -33.28 -7.04 17.37
C VAL A 159 -32.36 -8.01 16.64
N ALA A 160 -32.61 -8.22 15.34
CA ALA A 160 -31.75 -9.05 14.48
C ALA A 160 -30.31 -8.55 14.45
N LEU A 161 -30.10 -7.24 14.29
CA LEU A 161 -28.77 -6.64 14.29
C LEU A 161 -28.05 -6.81 15.62
N ARG A 162 -28.75 -6.58 16.74
CA ARG A 162 -28.19 -6.75 18.09
C ARG A 162 -27.79 -8.21 18.35
N GLU A 163 -28.64 -9.15 17.99
CA GLU A 163 -28.39 -10.57 18.20
C GLU A 163 -27.27 -11.07 17.30
N ALA A 164 -27.24 -10.63 16.04
CA ALA A 164 -26.15 -10.90 15.13
C ALA A 164 -24.80 -10.41 15.66
N SER A 165 -24.76 -9.17 16.13
CA SER A 165 -23.55 -8.57 16.69
C SER A 165 -23.04 -9.30 17.93
N LEU A 166 -23.94 -9.66 18.85
CA LEU A 166 -23.58 -10.40 20.06
C LEU A 166 -23.05 -11.82 19.76
N THR A 167 -23.73 -12.52 18.84
CA THR A 167 -23.36 -13.89 18.46
C THR A 167 -22.02 -13.93 17.72
N ARG A 168 -21.77 -12.93 16.85
CA ARG A 168 -20.56 -12.86 16.05
C ARG A 168 -19.38 -12.12 16.72
N LEU A 169 -19.62 -11.47 17.87
CA LEU A 169 -18.57 -10.72 18.58
C LEU A 169 -17.38 -11.58 18.94
N ARG A 170 -17.62 -12.76 19.50
CA ARG A 170 -16.54 -13.68 19.94
C ARG A 170 -15.66 -14.15 18.75
N PRO A 171 -16.20 -14.71 17.65
CA PRO A 171 -15.39 -15.06 16.47
C PRO A 171 -14.64 -13.89 15.86
N VAL A 172 -15.27 -12.71 15.77
CA VAL A 172 -14.64 -11.50 15.19
C VAL A 172 -13.49 -11.04 16.08
N LEU A 173 -13.66 -10.99 17.39
CA LEU A 173 -12.58 -10.65 18.31
C LEU A 173 -11.43 -11.66 18.25
N MET A 174 -11.71 -12.97 18.22
CA MET A 174 -10.68 -14.00 18.10
C MET A 174 -9.84 -13.83 16.82
N THR A 175 -10.50 -13.61 15.69
CA THR A 175 -9.78 -13.41 14.40
C THR A 175 -9.01 -12.10 14.39
N SER A 176 -9.56 -11.02 14.96
CA SER A 176 -8.88 -9.72 15.05
C SER A 176 -7.64 -9.81 15.93
N PHE A 177 -7.74 -10.41 17.11
CA PHE A 177 -6.58 -10.63 17.97
C PHE A 177 -5.53 -11.54 17.33
N ALA A 178 -5.96 -12.64 16.71
CA ALA A 178 -5.04 -13.53 15.99
C ALA A 178 -4.28 -12.78 14.88
N THR A 179 -4.97 -11.91 14.16
CA THR A 179 -4.36 -11.08 13.10
C THR A 179 -3.38 -10.07 13.69
N ILE A 180 -3.76 -9.34 14.73
CA ILE A 180 -2.89 -8.35 15.40
C ILE A 180 -1.61 -9.03 15.92
N PHE A 181 -1.75 -10.10 16.69
CA PHE A 181 -0.60 -10.82 17.25
C PHE A 181 0.22 -11.53 16.17
N GLY A 182 -0.41 -12.02 15.10
CA GLY A 182 0.28 -12.64 13.97
C GLY A 182 1.15 -11.65 13.17
N HIS A 183 0.74 -10.39 13.07
CA HIS A 183 1.50 -9.34 12.37
C HIS A 183 2.43 -8.55 13.31
N LEU A 184 2.31 -8.72 14.62
CA LEU A 184 3.13 -8.01 15.61
C LEU A 184 4.65 -8.19 15.38
N PRO A 185 5.17 -9.39 15.04
CA PRO A 185 6.59 -9.54 14.74
C PRO A 185 7.08 -8.67 13.58
N LEU A 186 6.21 -8.36 12.60
CA LEU A 186 6.57 -7.52 11.45
C LEU A 186 6.79 -6.05 11.84
N VAL A 187 6.17 -5.59 12.94
CA VAL A 187 6.36 -4.23 13.45
C VAL A 187 7.77 -4.02 14.02
N PHE A 188 8.39 -5.10 14.51
CA PHE A 188 9.73 -5.06 15.10
C PHE A 188 10.85 -5.41 14.11
N VAL A 189 10.52 -5.65 12.85
CA VAL A 189 11.53 -5.90 11.82
C VAL A 189 12.26 -4.60 11.52
N SER A 190 13.59 -4.62 11.62
CA SER A 190 14.47 -3.53 11.23
C SER A 190 15.28 -3.92 9.99
N GLY A 191 15.33 -3.05 9.00
CA GLY A 191 16.11 -3.30 7.79
C GLY A 191 15.59 -2.55 6.57
N PRO A 192 16.20 -2.76 5.39
CA PRO A 192 15.72 -2.16 4.15
C PRO A 192 14.30 -2.68 3.84
N GLY A 193 13.30 -1.79 3.91
CA GLY A 193 11.88 -2.11 3.70
C GLY A 193 11.06 -2.35 4.97
N ALA A 194 11.63 -2.08 6.15
CA ALA A 194 10.93 -2.09 7.45
C ALA A 194 10.13 -0.79 7.66
#